data_867a6bf091552cec7c256247774c506e
#
_entry.id   867a6bf091552cec7c256247774c506e
#
_cell.length_a   1.000
_cell.length_b   1.000
_cell.length_c   1.000
_cell.angle_alpha   90.00
_cell.angle_beta   90.00
_cell.angle_gamma   90.00
#
_symmetry.space_group_name_H-M   'P 1'
#
loop_
_entity.id
_entity.type
_entity.pdbx_description
1 polymer ?
#
loop_
_entity_poly.entity_id
_entity_poly.type
_entity_poly.pdbx_seq_one_letter_code
_entity_poly.pdbx_strand_id
1 'polypeptide(L)'
;MEEMSQNPDQETLNYVFNQTMLRIKDPEKSIDFYTKVLGMTILKKLDFPDFKFSLYFLAYLRNEDDPVPENNQERFAYTLSQKAVLELTHNWGTENDEDFSHHDGNSDPRGFGHIGITVPDVYEACERFEALGVEFQKKPDDGNMKGLAFIKDPDGYWIEILSAKGLASTI
;
A
#
# COMPACT_ATOMS: atom_id res chain seq x y z
N MET A 1 11.62 14.08 -27.58
CA MET A 1 11.59 13.99 -26.11
C MET A 1 12.78 14.80 -25.63
N GLU A 2 12.53 15.90 -24.93
CA GLU A 2 13.60 16.60 -24.22
C GLU A 2 14.29 15.60 -23.29
N GLU A 3 15.62 15.64 -23.26
CA GLU A 3 16.40 14.81 -22.35
C GLU A 3 15.97 15.13 -20.91
N MET A 4 15.16 14.25 -20.33
CA MET A 4 14.90 14.29 -18.89
C MET A 4 16.24 14.05 -18.22
N SER A 5 16.65 14.96 -17.33
CA SER A 5 17.91 14.83 -16.59
C SER A 5 17.98 13.47 -15.91
N GLN A 6 18.92 12.64 -16.30
CA GLN A 6 19.13 11.30 -15.75
C GLN A 6 20.12 11.29 -14.57
N ASN A 7 20.78 12.41 -14.33
CA ASN A 7 21.78 12.53 -13.28
C ASN A 7 21.19 13.26 -12.07
N PRO A 8 20.87 12.56 -10.99
CA PRO A 8 20.45 13.22 -9.76
C PRO A 8 21.60 14.04 -9.18
N ASP A 9 21.25 15.10 -8.44
CA ASP A 9 22.22 15.86 -7.68
C ASP A 9 23.00 14.94 -6.73
N GLN A 10 24.32 15.16 -6.61
CA GLN A 10 25.19 14.35 -5.75
C GLN A 10 24.71 14.37 -4.30
N GLU A 11 24.13 15.45 -3.83
CA GLU A 11 23.59 15.60 -2.48
C GLU A 11 22.37 14.71 -2.23
N THR A 12 21.65 14.27 -3.28
CA THR A 12 20.43 13.46 -3.18
C THR A 12 20.65 11.98 -3.45
N LEU A 13 21.86 11.53 -3.76
CA LEU A 13 22.16 10.14 -4.13
C LEU A 13 21.74 9.09 -3.08
N ASN A 14 21.70 9.50 -1.80
CA ASN A 14 21.32 8.63 -0.69
C ASN A 14 19.86 8.83 -0.23
N TYR A 15 19.06 9.64 -0.93
CA TYR A 15 17.65 9.80 -0.60
C TYR A 15 16.88 8.54 -1.02
N VAL A 16 15.94 8.13 -0.16
CA VAL A 16 15.11 6.94 -0.38
C VAL A 16 13.66 7.35 -0.28
N PHE A 17 12.85 7.03 -1.30
CA PHE A 17 11.40 7.10 -1.16
C PHE A 17 10.96 5.95 -0.24
N ASN A 18 10.85 6.27 1.06
CA ASN A 18 10.63 5.27 2.10
C ASN A 18 9.17 4.82 2.12
N GLN A 19 8.21 5.75 2.27
CA GLN A 19 6.85 5.35 2.59
C GLN A 19 5.76 6.20 1.92
N THR A 20 4.58 5.59 1.81
CA THR A 20 3.31 6.27 1.56
C THR A 20 2.42 6.07 2.79
N MET A 21 1.80 7.16 3.29
CA MET A 21 0.90 7.08 4.43
C MET A 21 -0.56 7.13 3.98
N LEU A 22 -1.35 6.20 4.50
CA LEU A 22 -2.81 6.17 4.40
C LEU A 22 -3.45 6.24 5.79
N ARG A 23 -4.53 7.00 5.93
CA ARG A 23 -5.33 6.99 7.15
C ARG A 23 -6.33 5.85 7.07
N ILE A 24 -6.46 5.09 8.17
CA ILE A 24 -7.38 3.97 8.27
C ILE A 24 -8.40 4.21 9.39
N LYS A 25 -9.66 3.83 9.14
CA LYS A 25 -10.74 3.93 10.12
C LYS A 25 -10.64 2.87 11.21
N ASP A 26 -10.46 1.61 10.79
CA ASP A 26 -10.49 0.42 11.65
C ASP A 26 -9.20 -0.39 11.44
N PRO A 27 -8.27 -0.37 12.42
CA PRO A 27 -6.99 -1.04 12.27
C PRO A 27 -7.12 -2.57 12.17
N GLU A 28 -8.13 -3.18 12.78
CA GLU A 28 -8.31 -4.63 12.70
C GLU A 28 -8.63 -5.05 11.25
N LYS A 29 -9.56 -4.36 10.62
CA LYS A 29 -9.93 -4.64 9.22
C LYS A 29 -8.80 -4.34 8.25
N SER A 30 -8.13 -3.19 8.41
CA SER A 30 -7.08 -2.78 7.49
C SER A 30 -5.83 -3.66 7.63
N ILE A 31 -5.41 -4.01 8.86
CA ILE A 31 -4.29 -4.92 9.08
C ILE A 31 -4.59 -6.31 8.50
N ASP A 32 -5.79 -6.85 8.73
CA ASP A 32 -6.21 -8.13 8.15
C ASP A 32 -6.17 -8.09 6.62
N PHE A 33 -6.66 -7.03 6.01
CA PHE A 33 -6.61 -6.86 4.56
C PHE A 33 -5.17 -6.83 4.03
N TYR A 34 -4.33 -5.93 4.55
CA TYR A 34 -2.98 -5.79 4.04
C TYR A 34 -2.07 -7.01 4.33
N THR A 35 -2.31 -7.74 5.43
CA THR A 35 -1.51 -8.93 5.76
C THR A 35 -2.06 -10.22 5.18
N LYS A 36 -3.37 -10.49 5.28
CA LYS A 36 -3.97 -11.76 4.86
C LYS A 36 -4.37 -11.75 3.39
N VAL A 37 -4.91 -10.63 2.89
CA VAL A 37 -5.31 -10.52 1.48
C VAL A 37 -4.10 -10.20 0.60
N LEU A 38 -3.34 -9.17 0.93
CA LEU A 38 -2.21 -8.71 0.14
C LEU A 38 -0.87 -9.36 0.51
N GLY A 39 -0.75 -10.01 1.67
CA GLY A 39 0.45 -10.73 2.08
C GLY A 39 1.61 -9.86 2.53
N MET A 40 1.37 -8.63 2.96
CA MET A 40 2.40 -7.75 3.51
C MET A 40 2.79 -8.17 4.93
N THR A 41 4.01 -7.86 5.33
CA THR A 41 4.52 -8.10 6.69
C THR A 41 4.50 -6.81 7.49
N ILE A 42 4.01 -6.88 8.74
CA ILE A 42 4.12 -5.76 9.68
C ILE A 42 5.57 -5.66 10.15
N LEU A 43 6.22 -4.56 9.82
CA LEU A 43 7.58 -4.26 10.26
C LEU A 43 7.60 -3.66 11.66
N LYS A 44 6.69 -2.71 11.91
CA LYS A 44 6.65 -1.96 13.17
C LYS A 44 5.25 -1.45 13.47
N LYS A 45 4.91 -1.42 14.75
CA LYS A 45 3.78 -0.65 15.30
C LYS A 45 4.32 0.37 16.29
N LEU A 46 3.76 1.58 16.29
CA LEU A 46 4.02 2.64 17.27
C LEU A 46 2.69 3.20 17.76
N ASP A 47 2.55 3.35 19.08
CA ASP A 47 1.40 3.97 19.70
C ASP A 47 1.79 5.33 20.31
N PHE A 48 0.95 6.34 20.09
CA PHE A 48 1.12 7.70 20.60
C PHE A 48 -0.09 8.09 21.47
N PRO A 49 -0.13 7.65 22.75
CA PRO A 49 -1.31 7.82 23.61
C PRO A 49 -1.70 9.27 23.85
N ASP A 50 -0.71 10.16 23.99
CA ASP A 50 -0.96 11.60 24.24
C ASP A 50 -1.64 12.28 23.03
N PHE A 51 -1.44 11.73 21.83
CA PHE A 51 -2.01 12.22 20.57
C PHE A 51 -3.17 11.35 20.05
N LYS A 52 -3.47 10.24 20.72
CA LYS A 52 -4.53 9.29 20.37
C LYS A 52 -4.46 8.76 18.96
N PHE A 53 -3.28 8.32 18.51
CA PHE A 53 -3.13 7.62 17.25
C PHE A 53 -2.10 6.50 17.33
N SER A 54 -2.18 5.59 16.38
CA SER A 54 -1.22 4.50 16.15
C SER A 54 -0.72 4.50 14.72
N LEU A 55 0.53 4.11 14.53
CA LEU A 55 1.16 3.88 13.23
C LEU A 55 1.46 2.40 13.05
N TYR A 56 1.20 1.87 11.85
CA TYR A 56 1.56 0.52 11.44
C TYR A 56 2.34 0.62 10.14
N PHE A 57 3.54 0.06 10.14
CA PHE A 57 4.42 0.05 8.96
C PHE A 57 4.45 -1.36 8.38
N LEU A 58 4.08 -1.48 7.11
CA LEU A 58 4.01 -2.76 6.41
C LEU A 58 4.84 -2.70 5.13
N ALA A 59 5.44 -3.84 4.75
CA ALA A 59 6.15 -3.96 3.48
C ALA A 59 6.14 -5.41 2.99
N TYR A 60 6.49 -5.60 1.70
CA TYR A 60 6.86 -6.91 1.19
C TYR A 60 8.34 -7.17 1.49
N LEU A 61 8.62 -8.23 2.23
CA LEU A 61 9.97 -8.73 2.44
C LEU A 61 10.36 -9.64 1.26
N ARG A 62 11.38 -9.25 0.52
CA ARG A 62 11.77 -9.96 -0.72
C ARG A 62 12.72 -11.13 -0.48
N ASN A 63 13.44 -11.13 0.62
CA ASN A 63 14.41 -12.15 0.96
C ASN A 63 14.11 -12.72 2.34
N GLU A 64 13.99 -14.05 2.42
CA GLU A 64 13.91 -14.76 3.70
C GLU A 64 15.21 -14.57 4.54
N ASP A 65 16.31 -14.19 3.87
CA ASP A 65 17.62 -13.99 4.47
C ASP A 65 17.85 -12.58 5.05
N ASP A 66 16.89 -11.68 4.99
CA ASP A 66 16.97 -10.33 5.59
C ASP A 66 16.01 -10.24 6.79
N PRO A 67 16.40 -10.80 7.95
CA PRO A 67 15.54 -10.88 9.10
C PRO A 67 15.24 -9.49 9.66
N VAL A 68 13.97 -9.22 9.91
CA VAL A 68 13.56 -8.00 10.60
C VAL A 68 14.16 -8.01 12.01
N PRO A 69 14.94 -7.00 12.42
CA PRO A 69 15.61 -6.99 13.73
C PRO A 69 14.61 -7.16 14.89
N GLU A 70 15.01 -7.91 15.92
CA GLU A 70 14.19 -8.08 17.13
C GLU A 70 14.26 -6.85 18.06
N ASN A 71 15.43 -6.20 18.12
CA ASN A 71 15.61 -4.99 18.92
C ASN A 71 14.74 -3.85 18.41
N ASN A 72 14.02 -3.19 19.28
CA ASN A 72 13.07 -2.15 18.93
C ASN A 72 13.65 -0.96 18.17
N GLN A 73 14.84 -0.51 18.56
CA GLN A 73 15.50 0.65 17.93
C GLN A 73 16.05 0.28 16.56
N GLU A 74 16.70 -0.88 16.45
CA GLU A 74 17.22 -1.41 15.19
C GLU A 74 16.08 -1.71 14.20
N ARG A 75 15.00 -2.31 14.70
CA ARG A 75 13.80 -2.59 13.91
C ARG A 75 13.16 -1.31 13.34
N PHE A 76 13.13 -0.24 14.12
CA PHE A 76 12.61 1.03 13.63
C PHE A 76 13.54 1.65 12.57
N ALA A 77 14.85 1.63 12.80
CA ALA A 77 15.84 2.07 11.81
C ALA A 77 15.75 1.23 10.52
N TYR A 78 15.63 -0.09 10.65
CA TYR A 78 15.39 -1.00 9.52
C TYR A 78 14.13 -0.62 8.75
N THR A 79 13.00 -0.39 9.44
CA THR A 79 11.73 0.02 8.81
C THR A 79 11.89 1.29 7.99
N LEU A 80 12.58 2.29 8.53
CA LEU A 80 12.81 3.58 7.86
C LEU A 80 13.83 3.48 6.71
N SER A 81 14.63 2.42 6.64
CA SER A 81 15.56 2.18 5.53
C SER A 81 14.96 1.43 4.35
N GLN A 82 13.77 0.82 4.54
CA GLN A 82 13.10 0.08 3.48
C GLN A 82 12.51 0.99 2.42
N LYS A 83 12.25 0.44 1.22
CA LYS A 83 11.56 1.11 0.11
C LYS A 83 10.12 0.64 0.04
N ALA A 84 9.24 1.53 -0.40
CA ALA A 84 7.83 1.22 -0.63
C ALA A 84 7.11 0.66 0.61
N VAL A 85 7.41 1.23 1.78
CA VAL A 85 6.70 0.93 3.01
C VAL A 85 5.31 1.56 2.95
N LEU A 86 4.30 0.84 3.38
CA LEU A 86 2.98 1.38 3.62
C LEU A 86 2.85 1.73 5.11
N GLU A 87 2.66 3.01 5.42
CA GLU A 87 2.32 3.48 6.76
C GLU A 87 0.81 3.63 6.87
N LEU A 88 0.19 2.89 7.77
CA LEU A 88 -1.22 3.05 8.11
C LEU A 88 -1.34 3.84 9.41
N THR A 89 -2.07 4.96 9.38
CA THR A 89 -2.30 5.83 10.53
C THR A 89 -3.74 5.68 11.00
N HIS A 90 -3.92 5.16 12.22
CA HIS A 90 -5.22 5.06 12.88
C HIS A 90 -5.38 6.15 13.94
N ASN A 91 -6.38 7.00 13.81
CA ASN A 91 -6.79 7.95 14.85
C ASN A 91 -7.82 7.27 15.76
N TRP A 92 -7.50 7.09 17.04
CA TRP A 92 -8.30 6.30 17.96
C TRP A 92 -9.74 6.82 18.10
N GLY A 93 -10.67 5.89 17.98
CA GLY A 93 -12.11 6.17 18.10
C GLY A 93 -12.84 6.19 16.76
N THR A 94 -12.12 6.35 15.63
CA THR A 94 -12.77 6.34 14.31
C THR A 94 -13.44 5.01 14.01
N GLU A 95 -12.93 3.90 14.55
CA GLU A 95 -13.48 2.55 14.39
C GLU A 95 -14.88 2.40 15.02
N ASN A 96 -15.22 3.26 15.98
CA ASN A 96 -16.51 3.24 16.69
C ASN A 96 -17.54 4.23 16.13
N ASP A 97 -17.18 5.04 15.16
CA ASP A 97 -18.05 6.03 14.52
C ASP A 97 -18.58 5.49 13.19
N GLU A 98 -19.83 5.08 13.15
CA GLU A 98 -20.46 4.48 11.95
C GLU A 98 -20.53 5.47 10.79
N ASP A 99 -20.69 6.76 11.07
CA ASP A 99 -20.82 7.81 10.05
C ASP A 99 -19.46 8.32 9.54
N PHE A 100 -18.36 7.94 10.21
CA PHE A 100 -17.02 8.35 9.82
C PHE A 100 -16.52 7.57 8.61
N SER A 101 -15.95 8.29 7.65
CA SER A 101 -15.17 7.70 6.54
C SER A 101 -14.03 8.64 6.14
N HIS A 102 -12.94 8.07 5.67
CA HIS A 102 -11.91 8.84 5.00
C HIS A 102 -12.31 9.13 3.56
N HIS A 103 -11.80 10.23 3.00
CA HIS A 103 -11.92 10.51 1.58
C HIS A 103 -11.00 9.58 0.79
N ASP A 104 -11.53 8.87 -0.19
CA ASP A 104 -10.81 7.85 -0.98
C ASP A 104 -9.79 8.43 -1.97
N GLY A 105 -9.83 9.74 -2.20
CA GLY A 105 -8.98 10.46 -3.14
C GLY A 105 -9.49 10.48 -4.58
N ASN A 106 -10.38 9.58 -4.96
CA ASN A 106 -10.93 9.45 -6.33
C ASN A 106 -12.31 10.07 -6.49
N SER A 107 -12.99 10.38 -5.38
CA SER A 107 -14.20 11.20 -5.34
C SER A 107 -13.85 12.69 -5.52
N ASP A 108 -14.83 13.52 -5.96
CA ASP A 108 -14.62 14.98 -6.07
C ASP A 108 -14.60 15.66 -4.66
N PRO A 109 -13.68 16.59 -4.41
CA PRO A 109 -12.54 17.00 -5.23
C PRO A 109 -11.42 15.94 -5.23
N ARG A 110 -10.96 15.56 -6.43
CA ARG A 110 -9.94 14.50 -6.59
C ARG A 110 -8.59 14.90 -6.01
N GLY A 111 -7.89 13.95 -5.40
CA GLY A 111 -6.58 14.11 -4.83
C GLY A 111 -5.69 12.90 -5.06
N PHE A 112 -5.33 12.18 -3.97
CA PHE A 112 -4.56 10.95 -4.05
C PHE A 112 -5.31 9.89 -4.87
N GLY A 113 -4.64 9.25 -5.83
CA GLY A 113 -5.26 8.29 -6.74
C GLY A 113 -5.28 6.86 -6.19
N HIS A 114 -4.10 6.25 -6.12
CA HIS A 114 -3.93 4.85 -5.71
C HIS A 114 -2.48 4.53 -5.35
N ILE A 115 -2.27 3.36 -4.75
CA ILE A 115 -0.98 2.68 -4.70
C ILE A 115 -0.99 1.52 -5.71
N GLY A 116 0.20 1.14 -6.23
CA GLY A 116 0.34 0.03 -7.17
C GLY A 116 1.03 -1.18 -6.54
N ILE A 117 0.51 -2.38 -6.79
CA ILE A 117 1.11 -3.65 -6.39
C ILE A 117 1.35 -4.51 -7.62
N THR A 118 2.63 -4.84 -7.86
CA THR A 118 3.00 -5.76 -8.93
C THR A 118 2.86 -7.20 -8.46
N VAL A 119 2.08 -7.97 -9.21
CA VAL A 119 1.86 -9.42 -9.01
C VAL A 119 2.45 -10.23 -10.17
N PRO A 120 2.76 -11.52 -9.98
CA PRO A 120 3.22 -12.38 -11.08
C PRO A 120 2.20 -12.51 -12.21
N ASP A 121 0.93 -12.73 -11.86
CA ASP A 121 -0.21 -12.83 -12.78
C ASP A 121 -1.42 -12.08 -12.22
N VAL A 122 -1.98 -11.17 -13.02
CA VAL A 122 -3.11 -10.32 -12.60
C VAL A 122 -4.41 -11.14 -12.51
N TYR A 123 -4.61 -12.09 -13.42
CA TYR A 123 -5.83 -12.87 -13.45
C TYR A 123 -5.89 -13.85 -12.26
N GLU A 124 -4.81 -14.58 -11.99
CA GLU A 124 -4.70 -15.45 -10.82
C GLU A 124 -4.87 -14.68 -9.51
N ALA A 125 -4.25 -13.49 -9.41
CA ALA A 125 -4.41 -12.63 -8.25
C ALA A 125 -5.87 -12.17 -8.07
N CYS A 126 -6.53 -11.79 -9.16
CA CYS A 126 -7.93 -11.35 -9.11
C CYS A 126 -8.90 -12.48 -8.77
N GLU A 127 -8.69 -13.70 -9.28
CA GLU A 127 -9.47 -14.90 -8.87
C GLU A 127 -9.37 -15.12 -7.35
N ARG A 128 -8.15 -15.01 -6.80
CA ARG A 128 -7.95 -15.12 -5.36
C ARG A 128 -8.64 -13.99 -4.59
N PHE A 129 -8.59 -12.74 -5.06
CA PHE A 129 -9.27 -11.62 -4.42
C PHE A 129 -10.79 -11.77 -4.45
N GLU A 130 -11.35 -12.26 -5.54
CA GLU A 130 -12.79 -12.58 -5.63
C GLU A 130 -13.19 -13.65 -4.61
N ALA A 131 -12.41 -14.74 -4.51
CA ALA A 131 -12.66 -15.81 -3.54
C ALA A 131 -12.59 -15.33 -2.08
N LEU A 132 -11.82 -14.26 -1.80
CA LEU A 132 -11.71 -13.61 -0.50
C LEU A 132 -12.76 -12.50 -0.27
N GLY A 133 -13.63 -12.24 -1.26
CA GLY A 133 -14.68 -11.22 -1.16
C GLY A 133 -14.18 -9.77 -1.24
N VAL A 134 -13.03 -9.54 -1.87
CA VAL A 134 -12.47 -8.20 -2.05
C VAL A 134 -13.33 -7.39 -3.02
N GLU A 135 -13.57 -6.13 -2.71
CA GLU A 135 -14.29 -5.22 -3.59
C GLU A 135 -13.41 -4.76 -4.76
N PHE A 136 -13.95 -4.89 -5.99
CA PHE A 136 -13.28 -4.41 -7.20
C PHE A 136 -13.85 -3.07 -7.66
N GLN A 137 -12.97 -2.12 -7.93
CA GLN A 137 -13.31 -0.92 -8.69
C GLN A 137 -13.28 -1.22 -10.20
N LYS A 138 -12.34 -2.10 -10.63
CA LYS A 138 -12.17 -2.51 -12.03
C LYS A 138 -11.58 -3.91 -12.09
N LYS A 139 -12.20 -4.81 -12.83
CA LYS A 139 -11.64 -6.14 -13.14
C LYS A 139 -10.67 -6.08 -14.33
N PRO A 140 -9.81 -7.10 -14.52
CA PRO A 140 -8.77 -7.07 -15.55
C PRO A 140 -9.26 -6.80 -16.97
N ASP A 141 -10.45 -7.29 -17.31
CA ASP A 141 -11.04 -7.17 -18.65
C ASP A 141 -12.06 -6.04 -18.80
N ASP A 142 -12.28 -5.25 -17.76
CA ASP A 142 -13.19 -4.11 -17.84
C ASP A 142 -12.56 -2.94 -18.61
N GLY A 143 -13.38 -2.22 -19.36
CA GLY A 143 -12.98 -1.01 -20.07
C GLY A 143 -11.92 -1.23 -21.14
N ASN A 144 -11.19 -0.17 -21.46
CA ASN A 144 -10.22 -0.16 -22.58
C ASN A 144 -8.81 -0.60 -22.18
N MET A 145 -8.43 -0.46 -20.91
CA MET A 145 -7.12 -0.88 -20.38
C MET A 145 -7.23 -2.30 -19.83
N LYS A 146 -6.81 -3.28 -20.63
CA LYS A 146 -6.85 -4.70 -20.26
C LYS A 146 -5.59 -5.10 -19.48
N GLY A 147 -5.69 -6.20 -18.72
CA GLY A 147 -4.54 -6.80 -18.03
C GLY A 147 -4.08 -6.06 -16.76
N LEU A 148 -4.90 -5.13 -16.25
CA LEU A 148 -4.72 -4.53 -14.94
C LEU A 148 -6.07 -4.41 -14.22
N ALA A 149 -6.06 -4.46 -12.91
CA ALA A 149 -7.26 -4.33 -12.09
C ALA A 149 -7.09 -3.23 -11.03
N PHE A 150 -8.22 -2.77 -10.48
CA PHE A 150 -8.24 -1.95 -9.29
C PHE A 150 -9.14 -2.61 -8.26
N ILE A 151 -8.60 -2.87 -7.08
CA ILE A 151 -9.35 -3.30 -5.90
C ILE A 151 -9.45 -2.16 -4.90
N LYS A 152 -10.33 -2.31 -3.91
CA LYS A 152 -10.47 -1.35 -2.81
C LYS A 152 -10.02 -1.99 -1.51
N ASP A 153 -9.34 -1.20 -0.68
CA ASP A 153 -9.11 -1.54 0.70
C ASP A 153 -10.35 -1.27 1.58
N PRO A 154 -10.33 -1.59 2.88
CA PRO A 154 -11.48 -1.37 3.77
C PRO A 154 -11.92 0.09 3.93
N ASP A 155 -11.06 1.05 3.64
CA ASP A 155 -11.35 2.49 3.67
C ASP A 155 -11.76 3.06 2.29
N GLY A 156 -11.75 2.21 1.25
CA GLY A 156 -12.12 2.58 -0.13
C GLY A 156 -10.97 3.11 -0.97
N TYR A 157 -9.73 3.13 -0.48
CA TYR A 157 -8.57 3.50 -1.29
C TYR A 157 -8.36 2.49 -2.41
N TRP A 158 -8.05 3.01 -3.58
CA TRP A 158 -7.79 2.16 -4.74
C TRP A 158 -6.39 1.58 -4.69
N ILE A 159 -6.28 0.31 -5.06
CA ILE A 159 -5.03 -0.41 -5.21
C ILE A 159 -4.98 -0.97 -6.63
N GLU A 160 -4.03 -0.50 -7.43
CA GLU A 160 -3.78 -1.02 -8.76
C GLU A 160 -3.05 -2.35 -8.67
N ILE A 161 -3.59 -3.37 -9.33
CA ILE A 161 -2.98 -4.69 -9.46
C ILE A 161 -2.48 -4.83 -10.90
N LEU A 162 -1.17 -4.98 -11.05
CA LEU A 162 -0.51 -4.98 -12.35
C LEU A 162 0.57 -6.05 -12.43
N SER A 163 0.94 -6.43 -13.64
CA SER A 163 2.06 -7.32 -13.92
C SER A 163 3.07 -6.61 -14.80
N ALA A 164 4.35 -6.62 -14.39
CA ALA A 164 5.41 -5.97 -15.13
C ALA A 164 5.54 -6.50 -16.58
N LYS A 165 5.35 -7.81 -16.77
CA LYS A 165 5.38 -8.44 -18.10
C LYS A 165 4.11 -8.16 -18.90
N GLY A 166 2.95 -8.15 -18.25
CA GLY A 166 1.66 -7.90 -18.89
C GLY A 166 1.58 -6.50 -19.46
N LEU A 167 1.89 -5.46 -18.68
CA LEU A 167 1.85 -4.07 -19.15
C LEU A 167 2.93 -3.76 -20.19
N ALA A 168 4.14 -4.31 -20.05
CA ALA A 168 5.21 -4.09 -21.02
C ALA A 168 4.88 -4.64 -22.43
N SER A 169 3.93 -5.56 -22.55
CA SER A 169 3.48 -6.11 -23.84
C SER A 169 2.34 -5.31 -24.49
N THR A 170 1.78 -4.30 -23.79
CA THR A 170 0.64 -3.49 -24.27
C THR A 170 1.02 -2.07 -24.68
N ILE A 171 2.29 -1.69 -24.47
CA ILE A 171 2.90 -0.41 -24.89
C ILE A 171 3.82 -0.65 -26.08
#